data_eabbaa1ca85fe9761d5c64421f7f1c71
#
_entry.id   eabbaa1ca85fe9761d5c64421f7f1c71
#
_cell.length_a   1.000
_cell.length_b   1.000
_cell.length_c   1.000
_cell.angle_alpha   90.00
_cell.angle_beta   90.00
_cell.angle_gamma   90.00
#
_symmetry.space_group_name_H-M   'P 1'
#
loop_
_entity.id
_entity.type
_entity.pdbx_description
1 polymer ?
#
loop_
_entity_poly.entity_id
_entity_poly.type
_entity_poly.pdbx_seq_one_letter_code
_entity_poly.pdbx_strand_id
1 'polypeptide(L)' 'MTHGEKMALLGKINMLYEMAIQISNKINKLNRQLKEAEEDNGTS' A
#
# COMPACT_ATOMS: atom_id res chain seq x y z
N MET A 1 23.41 -6.99 -19.67
CA MET A 1 22.02 -6.51 -19.77
C MET A 1 21.97 -5.27 -20.64
N THR A 2 21.02 -5.21 -21.57
CA THR A 2 20.89 -4.05 -22.45
C THR A 2 20.25 -2.88 -21.72
N HIS A 3 20.42 -1.68 -22.28
CA HIS A 3 19.80 -0.49 -21.72
C HIS A 3 18.27 -0.62 -21.70
N GLY A 4 17.69 -1.17 -22.75
CA GLY A 4 16.23 -1.36 -22.82
C GLY A 4 15.71 -2.31 -21.77
N GLU A 5 16.43 -3.41 -21.52
CA GLU A 5 16.06 -4.36 -20.48
C GLU A 5 16.15 -3.71 -19.09
N LYS A 6 17.19 -2.94 -18.86
CA LYS A 6 17.38 -2.22 -17.61
C LYS A 6 16.22 -1.25 -17.35
N MET A 7 15.84 -0.49 -18.38
CA MET A 7 14.75 0.47 -18.26
C MET A 7 13.41 -0.22 -18.02
N ALA A 8 13.19 -1.36 -18.67
CA ALA A 8 11.98 -2.13 -18.47
C ALA A 8 11.86 -2.64 -17.04
N LEU A 9 12.97 -3.11 -16.46
CA LEU A 9 12.99 -3.57 -15.09
C LEU A 9 12.75 -2.43 -14.11
N LEU A 10 13.35 -1.28 -14.36
CA LEU A 10 13.13 -0.09 -13.53
C LEU A 10 11.67 0.33 -13.56
N GLY A 11 11.05 0.27 -14.72
CA GLY A 11 9.63 0.58 -14.85
C GLY A 11 8.75 -0.36 -14.05
N LYS A 12 9.07 -1.66 -14.07
CA LYS A 12 8.35 -2.65 -13.28
C LYS A 12 8.50 -2.38 -11.78
N ILE A 13 9.72 -2.08 -11.36
CA ILE A 13 9.99 -1.79 -9.95
C ILE A 13 9.19 -0.58 -9.49
N ASN A 14 9.19 0.49 -10.30
CA ASN A 14 8.44 1.70 -9.97
C ASN A 14 6.94 1.41 -9.86
N MET A 15 6.40 0.61 -10.75
CA MET A 15 4.99 0.23 -10.71
C MET A 15 4.66 -0.55 -9.44
N LEU A 16 5.54 -1.46 -9.04
CA LEU A 16 5.35 -2.23 -7.80
C LEU A 16 5.42 -1.34 -6.57
N TYR A 17 6.29 -0.34 -6.57
CA TYR A 17 6.34 0.62 -5.47
C TYR A 17 5.04 1.41 -5.35
N GLU A 18 4.47 1.83 -6.47
CA GLU A 18 3.19 2.52 -6.44
C GLU A 18 2.08 1.65 -5.88
N MET A 19 2.06 0.38 -6.28
CA MET A 19 1.11 -0.58 -5.74
C MET A 19 1.30 -0.76 -4.23
N ALA A 20 2.55 -0.85 -3.80
CA ALA A 20 2.86 -1.01 -2.38
C ALA A 20 2.38 0.19 -1.57
N ILE A 21 2.55 1.40 -2.10
CA ILE A 21 2.09 2.62 -1.45
C ILE A 21 0.57 2.61 -1.33
N GLN A 22 -0.13 2.23 -2.39
CA GLN A 22 -1.59 2.16 -2.38
C GLN A 22 -2.08 1.13 -1.37
N ILE A 23 -1.44 -0.03 -1.33
CA ILE A 23 -1.78 -1.08 -0.38
C ILE A 23 -1.54 -0.60 1.05
N SER A 24 -0.40 0.04 1.30
CA SER A 24 -0.07 0.57 2.61
C SER A 24 -1.10 1.60 3.08
N ASN A 25 -1.50 2.51 2.19
CA ASN A 25 -2.52 3.51 2.49
C ASN A 25 -3.85 2.85 2.82
N LYS A 26 -4.21 1.81 2.08
CA LYS A 26 -5.45 1.08 2.29
C LYS A 26 -5.43 0.36 3.65
N ILE A 27 -4.31 -0.26 3.97
CA ILE A 27 -4.14 -0.93 5.27
C ILE A 27 -4.28 0.08 6.41
N ASN A 28 -3.65 1.23 6.28
CA ASN A 28 -3.74 2.28 7.30
C ASN A 28 -5.17 2.75 7.49
N LYS A 29 -5.89 2.91 6.40
CA LYS A 29 -7.30 3.32 6.42
C LYS A 29 -8.16 2.27 7.13
N LEU A 30 -7.97 1.00 6.79
CA LEU A 30 -8.72 -0.09 7.40
C LEU A 30 -8.40 -0.23 8.88
N ASN A 31 -7.13 -0.07 9.25
CA ASN A 31 -6.74 -0.12 10.65
C ASN A 31 -7.40 1.00 11.45
N ARG A 32 -7.51 2.19 10.86
CA ARG A 32 -8.18 3.32 11.50
C ARG A 32 -9.66 3.03 11.70
N GLN A 33 -10.30 2.45 10.69
CA GLN A 33 -11.72 2.09 10.79
C GLN A 33 -11.93 1.02 11.84
N LEU A 34 -11.04 0.05 11.91
CA LEU A 34 -11.11 -1.00 12.91
C LEU A 34 -10.97 -0.43 14.32
N LYS A 35 -10.03 0.49 14.50
CA LYS A 35 -9.82 1.13 15.80
C LYS A 35 -11.06 1.91 16.23
N GLU A 36 -11.68 2.64 15.31
CA GLU A 36 -12.90 3.38 15.59
C GLU A 36 -14.04 2.45 15.99
N ALA A 37 -14.17 1.32 15.31
CA ALA A 37 -15.20 0.34 15.63
C ALA A 37 -14.96 -0.29 17.01
N GLU A 38 -13.71 -0.57 17.34
CA GLU A 38 -13.38 -1.12 18.65
C GLU A 38 -13.64 -0.12 19.78
N GLU A 39 -13.36 1.16 19.54
CA GLU A 39 -13.64 2.21 20.51
C GLU A 39 -15.15 2.32 20.79
N ASP A 40 -15.96 2.26 19.73
CA ASP A 40 -17.41 2.29 19.88
C ASP A 40 -17.91 1.09 20.67
N ASN A 41 -17.39 -0.09 20.40
CA ASN A 41 -17.77 -1.30 21.12
C ASN A 41 -17.28 -1.24 22.57
N GLY A 42 -16.12 -0.64 22.79
CA GLY A 42 -15.57 -0.51 24.13
C GLY A 42 -16.36 0.43 25.02
N THR A 43 -17.04 1.40 24.43
CA THR A 43 -17.82 2.38 25.20
C THR A 43 -19.25 1.91 25.44
N SER A 44 -19.65 0.95 24.68
CA SER A 44 -21.01 0.40 24.84
C SER A 44 -21.01 -0.77 25.81
#